data_1480d8b09551345cb3d665046ed52e53
#
_entry.id   1480d8b09551345cb3d665046ed52e53
#
_cell.length_a   1.000
_cell.length_b   1.000
_cell.length_c   1.000
_cell.angle_alpha   90.00
_cell.angle_beta   90.00
_cell.angle_gamma   90.00
#
_symmetry.space_group_name_H-M   'P 1'
#
loop_
_entity.id
_entity.type
_entity.pdbx_description
1 polymer ?
#
loop_
_entity_poly.entity_id
_entity_poly.type
_entity_poly.pdbx_seq_one_letter_code
_entity_poly.pdbx_strand_id
1 'polypeptide(L)'
;MAKVSILDYLNKLIKSEITYDMHTHIYYPTPISKTLGINIIEIGLGTATVQINTTKEKHSNQQGTMHGGLLCELADAAIGTAHSTLIQEGETFTSVELKINFYRPVFGDILTAKASPLHSGKNLNHYQCNIFRIDGKKSRYGNKYGHDFKR
;
A
#
# COMPACT_ATOMS: atom_id res chain seq x y z
N MET A 1 2.78 6.06 29.07
CA MET A 1 2.77 5.78 27.62
C MET A 1 1.32 5.87 27.13
N ALA A 2 1.06 6.75 26.18
CA ALA A 2 -0.30 6.97 25.66
C ALA A 2 -0.57 6.02 24.50
N LYS A 3 -1.43 5.02 24.73
CA LYS A 3 -1.90 4.11 23.69
C LYS A 3 -3.00 4.80 22.89
N VAL A 4 -2.83 4.83 21.58
CA VAL A 4 -3.77 5.48 20.66
C VAL A 4 -4.29 4.47 19.62
N SER A 5 -5.43 4.77 19.00
CA SER A 5 -5.92 3.95 17.89
C SER A 5 -4.94 3.96 16.72
N ILE A 6 -4.95 2.92 15.89
CA ILE A 6 -4.10 2.87 14.70
C ILE A 6 -4.41 4.05 13.77
N LEU A 7 -5.68 4.38 13.57
CA LEU A 7 -6.08 5.49 12.72
C LEU A 7 -5.53 6.83 13.23
N ASP A 8 -5.63 7.10 14.53
CA ASP A 8 -5.11 8.34 15.13
C ASP A 8 -3.59 8.40 15.05
N TYR A 9 -2.94 7.27 15.33
CA TYR A 9 -1.48 7.16 15.21
C TYR A 9 -1.00 7.47 13.79
N LEU A 10 -1.61 6.87 12.79
CA LEU A 10 -1.24 7.08 11.39
C LEU A 10 -1.53 8.50 10.91
N ASN A 11 -2.64 9.11 11.35
CA ASN A 11 -2.90 10.53 11.08
C ASN A 11 -1.81 11.44 11.66
N LYS A 12 -1.35 11.16 12.88
CA LYS A 12 -0.25 11.90 13.51
C LYS A 12 1.10 11.61 12.82
N LEU A 13 1.32 10.36 12.40
CA LEU A 13 2.52 9.97 11.67
C LEU A 13 2.67 10.78 10.37
N ILE A 14 1.61 10.90 9.59
CA ILE A 14 1.59 11.69 8.34
C ILE A 14 1.92 13.16 8.61
N LYS A 15 1.44 13.70 9.74
CA LYS A 15 1.67 15.10 10.14
C LYS A 15 3.00 15.33 10.86
N SER A 16 3.79 14.28 11.09
CA SER A 16 5.01 14.33 11.91
C SER A 16 4.75 14.77 13.37
N GLU A 17 3.60 14.41 13.92
CA GLU A 17 3.13 14.76 15.28
C GLU A 17 3.28 13.60 16.26
N ILE A 18 4.03 12.54 15.93
CA ILE A 18 4.29 11.42 16.84
C ILE A 18 5.23 11.85 17.93
N THR A 19 4.84 11.60 19.18
CA THR A 19 5.67 11.77 20.36
C THR A 19 6.20 10.41 20.83
N TYR A 20 7.31 10.43 21.60
CA TYR A 20 8.00 9.21 22.04
C TYR A 20 7.17 8.30 22.93
N ASP A 21 6.12 8.80 23.56
CA ASP A 21 5.22 8.08 24.44
C ASP A 21 4.01 7.47 23.71
N MET A 22 3.79 7.83 22.43
CA MET A 22 2.69 7.29 21.63
C MET A 22 3.04 5.93 21.03
N HIS A 23 2.13 4.99 21.16
CA HIS A 23 2.26 3.66 20.57
C HIS A 23 0.90 3.07 20.19
N THR A 24 0.92 2.11 19.28
CA THR A 24 -0.22 1.27 18.91
C THR A 24 0.11 -0.20 19.20
N HIS A 25 -0.86 -1.09 19.08
CA HIS A 25 -0.65 -2.53 19.27
C HIS A 25 0.04 -3.22 18.07
N ILE A 26 0.22 -2.53 16.96
CA ILE A 26 1.04 -2.94 15.81
C ILE A 26 2.02 -1.83 15.45
N TYR A 27 3.10 -2.18 14.74
CA TYR A 27 4.21 -1.26 14.50
C TYR A 27 4.09 -0.51 13.19
N TYR A 28 4.26 0.81 13.25
CA TYR A 28 4.36 1.69 12.09
C TYR A 28 5.53 2.67 12.21
N PRO A 29 6.19 3.01 11.08
CA PRO A 29 6.11 2.32 9.80
C PRO A 29 6.66 0.89 9.90
N THR A 30 6.16 0.00 9.04
CA THR A 30 6.61 -1.39 9.03
C THR A 30 8.08 -1.51 8.60
N PRO A 31 8.82 -2.53 9.04
CA PRO A 31 10.22 -2.71 8.62
C PRO A 31 10.41 -2.75 7.10
N ILE A 32 9.52 -3.43 6.38
CA ILE A 32 9.60 -3.52 4.92
C ILE A 32 9.34 -2.16 4.26
N SER A 33 8.39 -1.38 4.76
CA SER A 33 8.13 -0.03 4.24
C SER A 33 9.34 0.89 4.43
N LYS A 34 10.03 0.79 5.58
CA LYS A 34 11.30 1.52 5.80
C LYS A 34 12.37 1.10 4.81
N THR A 35 12.53 -0.20 4.57
CA THR A 35 13.54 -0.75 3.66
C THR A 35 13.33 -0.27 2.22
N LEU A 36 12.08 -0.26 1.77
CA LEU A 36 11.72 0.11 0.40
C LEU A 36 11.46 1.60 0.21
N GLY A 37 11.30 2.36 1.30
CA GLY A 37 10.95 3.78 1.23
C GLY A 37 9.49 4.03 0.91
N ILE A 38 8.59 3.14 1.34
CA ILE A 38 7.13 3.31 1.21
C ILE A 38 6.64 4.21 2.33
N ASN A 39 5.95 5.29 1.97
CA ASN A 39 5.39 6.27 2.90
C ASN A 39 3.86 6.26 2.83
N ILE A 40 3.22 6.37 3.98
CA ILE A 40 1.79 6.59 4.07
C ILE A 40 1.55 8.10 3.89
N ILE A 41 0.74 8.48 2.90
CA ILE A 41 0.49 9.90 2.60
C ILE A 41 -0.95 10.32 2.87
N GLU A 42 -1.87 9.35 2.97
CA GLU A 42 -3.27 9.60 3.30
C GLU A 42 -3.84 8.39 4.01
N ILE A 43 -4.67 8.60 5.02
CA ILE A 43 -5.29 7.54 5.81
C ILE A 43 -6.72 7.91 6.17
N GLY A 44 -7.61 6.91 6.12
CA GLY A 44 -8.97 6.98 6.59
C GLY A 44 -9.41 5.64 7.18
N LEU A 45 -10.61 5.58 7.73
CA LEU A 45 -11.14 4.34 8.26
C LEU A 45 -11.36 3.33 7.10
N GLY A 46 -10.59 2.24 7.10
CA GLY A 46 -10.60 1.24 6.04
C GLY A 46 -9.98 1.68 4.72
N THR A 47 -9.36 2.84 4.64
CA THR A 47 -8.73 3.36 3.42
C THR A 47 -7.32 3.85 3.67
N ALA A 48 -6.43 3.69 2.69
CA ALA A 48 -5.07 4.22 2.78
C ALA A 48 -4.53 4.57 1.39
N THR A 49 -3.69 5.59 1.36
CA THR A 49 -2.86 5.92 0.20
C THR A 49 -1.40 5.85 0.64
N VAL A 50 -0.62 5.02 -0.04
CA VAL A 50 0.82 4.92 0.17
C VAL A 50 1.57 5.31 -1.09
N GLN A 51 2.81 5.74 -0.93
CA GLN A 51 3.63 6.25 -2.03
C GLN A 51 5.07 5.75 -1.91
N ILE A 52 5.68 5.48 -3.04
CA ILE A 52 7.11 5.16 -3.16
C ILE A 52 7.73 5.98 -4.28
N ASN A 53 8.94 6.50 -4.03
CA ASN A 53 9.78 7.08 -5.07
C ASN A 53 10.71 5.98 -5.60
N THR A 54 10.46 5.51 -6.82
CA THR A 54 11.22 4.42 -7.41
C THR A 54 12.42 4.93 -8.20
N THR A 55 13.52 4.18 -8.13
CA THR A 55 14.70 4.40 -8.95
C THR A 55 15.00 3.14 -9.77
N LYS A 56 15.57 3.33 -10.95
CA LYS A 56 15.93 2.23 -11.83
C LYS A 56 16.96 1.29 -11.19
N GLU A 57 17.91 1.84 -10.48
CA GLU A 57 19.04 1.12 -9.88
C GLU A 57 18.59 0.17 -8.76
N LYS A 58 17.54 0.54 -8.02
CA LYS A 58 17.09 -0.22 -6.84
C LYS A 58 15.86 -1.10 -7.12
N HIS A 59 15.04 -0.72 -8.10
CA HIS A 59 13.70 -1.25 -8.20
C HIS A 59 13.35 -1.86 -9.56
N SER A 60 14.28 -1.79 -10.55
CA SER A 60 14.01 -2.34 -11.86
C SER A 60 14.28 -3.84 -11.94
N ASN A 61 13.64 -4.47 -12.90
CA ASN A 61 13.92 -5.81 -13.35
C ASN A 61 15.04 -5.79 -14.43
N GLN A 62 15.38 -6.95 -14.99
CA GLN A 62 16.40 -7.10 -16.03
C GLN A 62 16.10 -6.34 -17.34
N GLN A 63 14.87 -5.87 -17.54
CA GLN A 63 14.45 -5.08 -18.70
C GLN A 63 14.46 -3.58 -18.43
N GLY A 64 14.82 -3.16 -17.21
CA GLY A 64 14.83 -1.76 -16.78
C GLY A 64 13.45 -1.19 -16.45
N THR A 65 12.41 -2.00 -16.37
CA THR A 65 11.10 -1.61 -15.82
C THR A 65 11.02 -1.94 -14.34
N MET A 66 10.16 -1.26 -13.61
CA MET A 66 9.94 -1.55 -12.20
C MET A 66 9.50 -2.99 -12.02
N HIS A 67 10.13 -3.68 -11.07
CA HIS A 67 9.86 -5.09 -10.81
C HIS A 67 8.41 -5.30 -10.34
N GLY A 68 7.72 -6.31 -10.93
CA GLY A 68 6.33 -6.60 -10.58
C GLY A 68 6.13 -6.91 -9.10
N GLY A 69 7.10 -7.58 -8.46
CA GLY A 69 7.08 -7.85 -7.02
C GLY A 69 7.03 -6.58 -6.16
N LEU A 70 7.71 -5.49 -6.60
CA LEU A 70 7.61 -4.20 -5.91
C LEU A 70 6.19 -3.62 -5.97
N LEU A 71 5.52 -3.79 -7.12
CA LEU A 71 4.14 -3.32 -7.28
C LEU A 71 3.17 -4.16 -6.44
N CYS A 72 3.43 -5.47 -6.29
CA CYS A 72 2.69 -6.33 -5.36
C CYS A 72 2.87 -5.86 -3.92
N GLU A 73 4.10 -5.61 -3.49
CA GLU A 73 4.39 -5.11 -2.14
C GLU A 73 3.73 -3.75 -1.88
N LEU A 74 3.78 -2.83 -2.85
CA LEU A 74 3.14 -1.53 -2.70
C LEU A 74 1.62 -1.64 -2.55
N ALA A 75 0.99 -2.58 -3.27
CA ALA A 75 -0.44 -2.87 -3.14
C ALA A 75 -0.77 -3.52 -1.79
N ASP A 76 0.03 -4.50 -1.35
CA ASP A 76 -0.16 -5.18 -0.06
C ASP A 76 0.04 -4.21 1.11
N ALA A 77 1.05 -3.35 1.04
CA ALA A 77 1.29 -2.29 2.02
C ALA A 77 0.09 -1.33 2.13
N ALA A 78 -0.49 -0.92 0.99
CA ALA A 78 -1.67 -0.06 0.99
C ALA A 78 -2.89 -0.74 1.60
N ILE A 79 -3.16 -2.00 1.20
CA ILE A 79 -4.30 -2.79 1.69
C ILE A 79 -4.13 -3.10 3.18
N GLY A 80 -2.96 -3.58 3.60
CA GLY A 80 -2.67 -3.88 5.00
C GLY A 80 -2.79 -2.64 5.89
N THR A 81 -2.29 -1.50 5.44
CA THR A 81 -2.42 -0.22 6.16
C THR A 81 -3.89 0.20 6.27
N ALA A 82 -4.66 0.11 5.18
CA ALA A 82 -6.09 0.40 5.19
C ALA A 82 -6.84 -0.50 6.17
N HIS A 83 -6.61 -1.81 6.08
CA HIS A 83 -7.29 -2.78 6.94
C HIS A 83 -6.93 -2.63 8.42
N SER A 84 -5.69 -2.30 8.73
CA SER A 84 -5.24 -2.11 10.11
C SER A 84 -6.02 -1.05 10.88
N THR A 85 -6.64 -0.09 10.19
CA THR A 85 -7.47 0.94 10.83
C THR A 85 -8.82 0.42 11.34
N LEU A 86 -9.21 -0.79 10.90
CA LEU A 86 -10.48 -1.42 11.27
C LEU A 86 -10.34 -2.43 12.41
N ILE A 87 -9.14 -2.94 12.66
CA ILE A 87 -8.90 -3.94 13.71
C ILE A 87 -8.83 -3.31 15.08
N GLN A 88 -9.30 -4.08 16.07
CA GLN A 88 -9.24 -3.69 17.46
C GLN A 88 -8.03 -4.27 18.16
N GLU A 89 -7.79 -3.83 19.37
CA GLU A 89 -6.74 -4.38 20.23
C GLU A 89 -6.93 -5.88 20.43
N GLY A 90 -5.84 -6.64 20.23
CA GLY A 90 -5.86 -8.11 20.34
C GLY A 90 -6.27 -8.82 19.05
N GLU A 91 -6.76 -8.08 18.04
CA GLU A 91 -7.02 -8.64 16.73
C GLU A 91 -5.78 -8.60 15.84
N THR A 92 -5.66 -9.60 14.99
CA THR A 92 -4.62 -9.70 13.96
C THR A 92 -5.27 -10.06 12.63
N PHE A 93 -4.54 -9.79 11.54
CA PHE A 93 -4.97 -10.17 10.21
C PHE A 93 -3.79 -10.66 9.38
N THR A 94 -4.07 -11.34 8.30
CA THR A 94 -3.08 -11.75 7.30
C THR A 94 -3.71 -11.70 5.91
N SER A 95 -2.89 -11.43 4.91
CA SER A 95 -3.30 -11.53 3.51
C SER A 95 -3.48 -13.01 3.14
N VAL A 96 -4.62 -13.36 2.56
CA VAL A 96 -4.91 -14.74 2.10
C VAL A 96 -4.75 -14.87 0.59
N GLU A 97 -4.94 -13.78 -0.15
CA GLU A 97 -4.77 -13.73 -1.60
C GLU A 97 -4.47 -12.28 -2.03
N LEU A 98 -3.54 -12.13 -2.96
CA LEU A 98 -3.31 -10.89 -3.69
C LEU A 98 -3.24 -11.21 -5.18
N LYS A 99 -4.21 -10.72 -5.94
CA LYS A 99 -4.20 -10.81 -7.40
C LYS A 99 -3.89 -9.44 -7.99
N ILE A 100 -2.87 -9.39 -8.85
CA ILE A 100 -2.46 -8.15 -9.50
C ILE A 100 -2.47 -8.29 -11.02
N ASN A 101 -2.88 -7.24 -11.71
CA ASN A 101 -2.81 -7.14 -13.16
C ASN A 101 -1.94 -5.94 -13.55
N PHE A 102 -0.95 -6.18 -14.39
CA PHE A 102 -0.02 -5.17 -14.88
C PHE A 102 -0.44 -4.73 -16.28
N TYR A 103 -0.82 -3.47 -16.44
CA TYR A 103 -1.30 -2.98 -17.74
C TYR A 103 -0.26 -2.18 -18.50
N ARG A 104 0.70 -1.59 -17.80
CA ARG A 104 1.74 -0.75 -18.41
C ARG A 104 3.05 -0.89 -17.67
N PRO A 105 4.18 -0.92 -18.37
CA PRO A 105 5.48 -0.87 -17.74
C PRO A 105 5.69 0.48 -17.04
N VAL A 106 6.44 0.46 -15.96
CA VAL A 106 6.89 1.64 -15.23
C VAL A 106 8.41 1.72 -15.31
N PHE A 107 8.95 2.89 -15.62
CA PHE A 107 10.38 3.11 -15.86
C PHE A 107 11.05 4.02 -14.82
N GLY A 108 10.59 4.00 -13.60
CA GLY A 108 11.02 4.90 -12.55
C GLY A 108 10.07 6.10 -12.48
N ASP A 109 9.46 6.24 -11.32
CA ASP A 109 8.45 7.25 -11.10
C ASP A 109 8.09 7.30 -9.60
N ILE A 110 7.34 8.29 -9.22
CA ILE A 110 6.61 8.26 -7.97
C ILE A 110 5.35 7.44 -8.21
N LEU A 111 5.25 6.33 -7.49
CA LEU A 111 4.08 5.44 -7.54
C LEU A 111 3.22 5.64 -6.32
N THR A 112 1.93 5.80 -6.54
CA THR A 112 0.93 5.98 -5.48
C THR A 112 -0.09 4.87 -5.54
N ALA A 113 -0.23 4.10 -4.46
CA ALA A 113 -1.21 3.04 -4.32
C ALA A 113 -2.35 3.50 -3.41
N LYS A 114 -3.59 3.39 -3.89
CA LYS A 114 -4.80 3.74 -3.15
C LYS A 114 -5.63 2.50 -2.90
N ALA A 115 -5.82 2.15 -1.65
CA ALA A 115 -6.61 1.00 -1.21
C ALA A 115 -7.93 1.43 -0.58
N SER A 116 -8.99 0.71 -0.94
CA SER A 116 -10.32 0.88 -0.36
C SER A 116 -11.05 -0.46 -0.31
N PRO A 117 -11.97 -0.68 0.66
CA PRO A 117 -12.72 -1.92 0.75
C PRO A 117 -13.74 -2.02 -0.38
N LEU A 118 -13.87 -3.21 -0.95
CA LEU A 118 -15.00 -3.59 -1.83
C LEU A 118 -16.10 -4.28 -1.02
N HIS A 119 -15.70 -5.06 -0.02
CA HIS A 119 -16.59 -5.76 0.89
C HIS A 119 -15.89 -5.96 2.23
N SER A 120 -16.62 -5.74 3.31
CA SER A 120 -16.15 -6.01 4.67
C SER A 120 -17.05 -7.03 5.32
N GLY A 121 -16.50 -8.21 5.57
CA GLY A 121 -17.15 -9.30 6.29
C GLY A 121 -16.52 -9.51 7.67
N LYS A 122 -17.11 -10.42 8.46
CA LYS A 122 -16.61 -10.72 9.81
C LYS A 122 -15.21 -11.38 9.77
N ASN A 123 -14.99 -12.31 8.83
CA ASN A 123 -13.78 -13.11 8.77
C ASN A 123 -12.95 -12.88 7.50
N LEU A 124 -13.54 -12.29 6.48
CA LEU A 124 -12.89 -12.02 5.19
C LEU A 124 -13.27 -10.64 4.70
N ASN A 125 -12.26 -9.87 4.33
CA ASN A 125 -12.41 -8.53 3.79
C ASN A 125 -11.80 -8.49 2.40
N HIS A 126 -12.50 -7.85 1.47
CA HIS A 126 -12.08 -7.68 0.09
C HIS A 126 -11.71 -6.23 -0.16
N TYR A 127 -10.53 -6.01 -0.71
CA TYR A 127 -10.02 -4.69 -1.04
C TYR A 127 -9.77 -4.54 -2.53
N GLN A 128 -9.91 -3.33 -3.01
CA GLN A 128 -9.37 -2.88 -4.28
C GLN A 128 -8.20 -1.94 -4.00
N CYS A 129 -7.11 -2.14 -4.74
CA CYS A 129 -5.99 -1.22 -4.75
C CYS A 129 -5.68 -0.79 -6.18
N ASN A 130 -5.53 0.51 -6.40
CA ASN A 130 -5.13 1.07 -7.68
C ASN A 130 -3.78 1.75 -7.53
N ILE A 131 -2.83 1.40 -8.40
CA ILE A 131 -1.50 2.03 -8.45
C ILE A 131 -1.48 3.03 -9.60
N PHE A 132 -1.04 4.25 -9.29
CA PHE A 132 -0.96 5.37 -10.22
C PHE A 132 0.49 5.83 -10.35
N ARG A 133 0.81 6.30 -11.54
CA ARG A 133 2.03 7.07 -11.80
C ARG A 133 1.77 8.55 -11.52
N ILE A 134 2.85 9.34 -11.41
CA ILE A 134 2.75 10.79 -11.14
C ILE A 134 1.95 11.55 -12.20
N ASP A 135 1.95 11.06 -13.46
CA ASP A 135 1.17 11.66 -14.56
C ASP A 135 -0.35 11.37 -14.48
N GLY A 136 -0.81 10.77 -13.37
CA GLY A 136 -2.21 10.40 -13.17
C GLY A 136 -2.69 9.24 -14.04
N LYS A 137 -1.83 8.71 -14.94
CA LYS A 137 -2.18 7.56 -15.75
C LYS A 137 -2.12 6.31 -14.89
N LYS A 138 -3.25 5.65 -14.78
CA LYS A 138 -3.36 4.39 -14.06
C LYS A 138 -2.38 3.38 -14.65
N SER A 139 -1.46 2.93 -13.83
CA SER A 139 -0.82 1.63 -13.99
C SER A 139 -1.83 0.59 -13.49
N ARG A 140 -2.90 0.40 -14.23
CA ARG A 140 -4.20 -0.02 -13.75
C ARG A 140 -4.24 -1.45 -13.26
N TYR A 141 -4.84 -1.61 -12.10
CA TYR A 141 -5.52 -2.81 -11.64
C TYR A 141 -6.96 -2.81 -12.13
N GLY A 142 -7.47 -3.92 -12.64
CA GLY A 142 -8.87 -4.09 -12.97
C GLY A 142 -9.09 -5.40 -13.71
N ASN A 143 -9.97 -6.25 -13.20
CA ASN A 143 -10.36 -7.50 -13.82
C ASN A 143 -10.72 -7.32 -15.31
N LYS A 144 -9.95 -7.94 -16.21
CA LYS A 144 -10.40 -8.68 -17.40
C LYS A 144 -9.22 -9.21 -18.21
N TYR A 145 -9.35 -10.42 -18.70
CA TYR A 145 -8.45 -11.13 -19.61
C TYR A 145 -8.29 -10.36 -20.92
N GLY A 146 -7.10 -10.37 -21.49
CA GLY A 146 -6.84 -9.93 -22.85
C GLY A 146 -5.36 -9.71 -23.10
N HIS A 147 -4.77 -10.63 -23.85
CA HIS A 147 -3.46 -10.50 -24.47
C HIS A 147 -3.44 -9.33 -25.45
N ASP A 148 -2.34 -8.58 -25.48
CA ASP A 148 -1.53 -8.39 -26.68
C ASP A 148 -0.35 -7.45 -26.40
N PHE A 149 0.84 -8.03 -26.36
CA PHE A 149 2.08 -7.28 -26.50
C PHE A 149 2.44 -7.28 -28.01
N LYS A 150 2.34 -6.14 -28.66
CA LYS A 150 3.12 -5.86 -29.88
C LYS A 150 4.31 -4.99 -29.49
N ARG A 151 5.50 -5.47 -29.89
CA ARG A 151 6.78 -4.78 -29.79
C ARG A 151 6.79 -3.47 -30.57
#